data_99a294b576c3b3354578559d27d3c5e0
#
_entry.id   99a294b576c3b3354578559d27d3c5e0
#
_cell.length_a   1.000
_cell.length_b   1.000
_cell.length_c   1.000
_cell.angle_alpha   90.00
_cell.angle_beta   90.00
_cell.angle_gamma   90.00
#
_symmetry.space_group_name_H-M   'P 1'
#
loop_
_entity.id
_entity.type
_entity.pdbx_description
1 polymer ?
#
loop_
_entity_poly.entity_id
_entity_poly.type
_entity_poly.pdbx_seq_one_letter_code
_entity_poly.pdbx_strand_id
1 'polypeptide(L)'
;MYDVLENKRSYRILNIIDDHSRECLCCEVSRSFGGYDVAEALDRLICLYGKPKTIKSDNGAEFRSRYMEKWSKERGITLEFTSPGKPTENGQIESFNGTMRNEILRGVEFESVREAREELEKWREKYNNERPHSALNYEPPSSRRRPHGGDTNQFNLESINPIDNNINQVNLLP
;
A
#
# COMPACT_ATOMS: atom_id res chain seq x y z
N MET A 1 -0.18 -0.05 -5.99
CA MET A 1 0.41 0.98 -6.89
C MET A 1 1.17 0.30 -8.01
N TYR A 2 1.37 0.91 -9.18
CA TYR A 2 2.20 0.37 -10.25
C TYR A 2 3.16 1.42 -10.81
N ASP A 3 4.24 0.93 -11.44
CA ASP A 3 5.20 1.76 -12.15
C ASP A 3 5.89 0.91 -13.25
N VAL A 4 6.84 1.49 -13.98
CA VAL A 4 7.54 0.84 -15.07
C VAL A 4 9.04 0.79 -14.84
N LEU A 5 9.65 -0.32 -15.23
CA LEU A 5 11.10 -0.49 -15.27
C LEU A 5 11.70 0.21 -16.50
N GLU A 6 13.01 0.40 -16.55
CA GLU A 6 13.73 0.90 -17.73
C GLU A 6 13.39 0.17 -19.03
N ASN A 7 13.20 -1.14 -18.96
CA ASN A 7 12.80 -1.98 -20.09
C ASN A 7 11.31 -1.88 -20.45
N LYS A 8 10.60 -0.88 -19.88
CA LYS A 8 9.17 -0.58 -20.09
C LYS A 8 8.21 -1.70 -19.64
N ARG A 9 8.67 -2.65 -18.86
CA ARG A 9 7.79 -3.65 -18.24
C ARG A 9 7.23 -3.11 -16.93
N SER A 10 5.91 -3.18 -16.78
CA SER A 10 5.24 -2.75 -15.55
C SER A 10 5.54 -3.66 -14.36
N TYR A 11 5.56 -3.07 -13.18
CA TYR A 11 5.54 -3.76 -11.90
C TYR A 11 4.48 -3.13 -10.99
N ARG A 12 4.10 -3.86 -9.96
CA ARG A 12 3.11 -3.42 -8.98
C ARG A 12 3.74 -3.35 -7.59
N ILE A 13 3.24 -2.43 -6.79
CA ILE A 13 3.65 -2.25 -5.40
C ILE A 13 2.40 -2.47 -4.53
N LEU A 14 2.49 -3.41 -3.61
CA LEU A 14 1.49 -3.63 -2.56
C LEU A 14 1.94 -2.88 -1.30
N ASN A 15 1.23 -1.82 -0.96
CA ASN A 15 1.46 -1.06 0.25
C ASN A 15 0.41 -1.41 1.31
N ILE A 16 0.85 -1.64 2.53
CA ILE A 16 -0.02 -1.87 3.69
C ILE A 16 0.43 -0.94 4.80
N ILE A 17 -0.46 -0.08 5.27
CA ILE A 17 -0.19 0.86 6.36
C ILE A 17 -1.09 0.58 7.57
N ASP A 18 -0.58 0.85 8.75
CA ASP A 18 -1.38 0.90 9.97
C ASP A 18 -2.09 2.24 10.08
N ASP A 19 -3.41 2.21 10.22
CA ASP A 19 -4.25 3.41 10.27
C ASP A 19 -3.96 4.31 11.48
N HIS A 20 -3.49 3.74 12.57
CA HIS A 20 -3.21 4.46 13.80
C HIS A 20 -1.82 5.12 13.81
N SER A 21 -0.79 4.32 13.58
CA SER A 21 0.60 4.80 13.63
C SER A 21 1.06 5.45 12.33
N ARG A 22 0.34 5.27 11.23
CA ARG A 22 0.76 5.66 9.86
C ARG A 22 1.98 4.89 9.34
N GLU A 23 2.40 3.87 10.07
CA GLU A 23 3.54 3.05 9.72
C GLU A 23 3.26 2.24 8.45
N CYS A 24 4.19 2.24 7.52
CA CYS A 24 4.17 1.34 6.39
C CYS A 24 4.64 -0.05 6.84
N LEU A 25 3.68 -0.95 7.05
CA LEU A 25 3.95 -2.31 7.51
C LEU A 25 4.54 -3.19 6.42
N CYS A 26 4.16 -2.93 5.15
CA CYS A 26 4.59 -3.69 3.99
C CYS A 26 4.70 -2.79 2.77
N CYS A 27 5.76 -3.00 2.00
CA CYS A 27 5.96 -2.41 0.68
C CYS A 27 6.53 -3.50 -0.24
N GLU A 28 5.67 -4.36 -0.77
CA GLU A 28 6.11 -5.48 -1.63
C GLU A 28 6.04 -5.13 -3.10
N VAL A 29 7.04 -5.59 -3.86
CA VAL A 29 7.16 -5.35 -5.29
C VAL A 29 7.09 -6.66 -6.05
N SER A 30 6.18 -6.74 -7.03
CA SER A 30 6.00 -7.89 -7.90
C SER A 30 5.53 -7.47 -9.30
N ARG A 31 5.55 -8.40 -10.24
CA ARG A 31 4.94 -8.20 -11.57
C ARG A 31 3.41 -8.14 -11.49
N SER A 32 2.84 -8.88 -10.58
CA SER A 32 1.40 -8.94 -10.34
C SER A 32 1.14 -9.36 -8.90
N PHE A 33 -0.05 -9.05 -8.39
CA PHE A 33 -0.57 -9.57 -7.13
C PHE A 33 -1.94 -10.18 -7.40
N GLY A 34 -2.14 -11.40 -6.94
CA GLY A 34 -3.46 -12.02 -6.83
C GLY A 34 -3.95 -12.02 -5.38
N GLY A 35 -5.18 -12.44 -5.15
CA GLY A 35 -5.72 -12.52 -3.78
C GLY A 35 -4.92 -13.45 -2.86
N TYR A 36 -4.27 -14.47 -3.39
CA TYR A 36 -3.38 -15.34 -2.63
C TYR A 36 -2.14 -14.58 -2.14
N ASP A 37 -1.47 -13.84 -3.01
CA ASP A 37 -0.25 -13.08 -2.67
C ASP A 37 -0.54 -12.03 -1.60
N VAL A 38 -1.68 -11.35 -1.72
CA VAL A 38 -2.14 -10.37 -0.71
C VAL A 38 -2.41 -11.04 0.63
N ALA A 39 -3.10 -12.18 0.64
CA ALA A 39 -3.39 -12.93 1.86
C ALA A 39 -2.12 -13.42 2.54
N GLU A 40 -1.13 -13.91 1.77
CA GLU A 40 0.17 -14.33 2.29
C GLU A 40 0.94 -13.16 2.92
N ALA A 41 0.94 -11.99 2.28
CA ALA A 41 1.54 -10.78 2.86
C ALA A 41 0.85 -10.41 4.19
N LEU A 42 -0.48 -10.44 4.22
CA LEU A 42 -1.25 -10.17 5.43
C LEU A 42 -1.00 -11.19 6.54
N ASP A 43 -0.87 -12.48 6.22
CA ASP A 43 -0.55 -13.52 7.22
C ASP A 43 0.81 -13.27 7.87
N ARG A 44 1.82 -12.86 7.10
CA ARG A 44 3.13 -12.45 7.66
C ARG A 44 2.99 -11.26 8.61
N LEU A 45 2.20 -10.24 8.21
CA LEU A 45 1.98 -9.07 9.06
C LEU A 45 1.20 -9.39 10.33
N ILE A 46 0.20 -10.27 10.24
CA ILE A 46 -0.55 -10.74 11.41
C ILE A 46 0.37 -11.43 12.42
N CYS A 47 1.32 -12.23 11.97
CA CYS A 47 2.32 -12.86 12.84
C CYS A 47 3.24 -11.82 13.52
N LEU A 48 3.58 -10.73 12.83
CA LEU A 48 4.51 -9.70 13.32
C LEU A 48 3.83 -8.65 14.19
N TYR A 49 2.64 -8.20 13.81
CA TYR A 49 1.99 -7.02 14.38
C TYR A 49 0.67 -7.33 15.10
N GLY A 50 0.19 -8.57 15.02
CA GLY A 50 -1.11 -8.96 15.54
C GLY A 50 -2.23 -8.84 14.49
N LYS A 51 -3.39 -9.43 14.81
CA LYS A 51 -4.53 -9.51 13.91
C LYS A 51 -5.32 -8.18 13.88
N PRO A 52 -5.52 -7.55 12.70
CA PRO A 52 -6.38 -6.39 12.60
C PRO A 52 -7.86 -6.81 12.71
N LYS A 53 -8.71 -5.90 13.20
CA LYS A 53 -10.17 -6.09 13.17
C LYS A 53 -10.72 -5.86 11.77
N THR A 54 -10.17 -4.87 11.08
CA THR A 54 -10.62 -4.41 9.78
C THR A 54 -9.45 -4.18 8.84
N ILE A 55 -9.66 -4.49 7.58
CA ILE A 55 -8.77 -4.17 6.48
C ILE A 55 -9.55 -3.31 5.49
N LYS A 56 -9.10 -2.08 5.28
CA LYS A 56 -9.62 -1.22 4.22
C LYS A 56 -8.84 -1.40 2.93
N SER A 57 -9.53 -1.43 1.82
CA SER A 57 -8.91 -1.48 0.49
C SER A 57 -9.74 -0.74 -0.55
N ASP A 58 -9.11 -0.44 -1.68
CA ASP A 58 -9.82 -0.09 -2.89
C ASP A 58 -10.62 -1.30 -3.43
N ASN A 59 -11.29 -1.08 -4.56
CA ASN A 59 -12.07 -2.13 -5.22
C ASN A 59 -11.22 -3.01 -6.17
N GLY A 60 -9.92 -3.12 -5.95
CA GLY A 60 -9.03 -3.96 -6.75
C GLY A 60 -9.50 -5.42 -6.81
N ALA A 61 -9.35 -6.05 -7.99
CA ALA A 61 -9.82 -7.41 -8.21
C ALA A 61 -9.14 -8.42 -7.27
N GLU A 62 -7.89 -8.18 -6.90
CA GLU A 62 -7.13 -8.96 -5.94
C GLU A 62 -7.78 -8.96 -4.56
N PHE A 63 -8.27 -7.80 -4.09
CA PHE A 63 -8.91 -7.66 -2.76
C PHE A 63 -10.34 -8.20 -2.76
N ARG A 64 -11.06 -8.09 -3.88
CA ARG A 64 -12.43 -8.61 -4.06
C ARG A 64 -12.50 -10.06 -4.54
N SER A 65 -11.36 -10.75 -4.55
CA SER A 65 -11.30 -12.14 -4.96
C SER A 65 -12.05 -13.06 -3.97
N ARG A 66 -12.59 -14.17 -4.49
CA ARG A 66 -13.20 -15.22 -3.64
C ARG A 66 -12.20 -15.77 -2.62
N TYR A 67 -10.91 -15.76 -2.95
CA TYR A 67 -9.87 -16.19 -2.03
C TYR A 67 -9.79 -15.26 -0.82
N MET A 68 -9.72 -13.94 -1.02
CA MET A 68 -9.68 -12.94 0.05
C MET A 68 -10.94 -12.95 0.91
N GLU A 69 -12.10 -13.13 0.30
CA GLU A 69 -13.37 -13.25 1.03
C GLU A 69 -13.36 -14.46 1.97
N LYS A 70 -12.91 -15.62 1.50
CA LYS A 70 -12.76 -16.83 2.31
C LYS A 70 -11.73 -16.64 3.41
N TRP A 71 -10.54 -16.14 3.05
CA TRP A 71 -9.44 -15.88 3.96
C TRP A 71 -9.85 -14.96 5.13
N SER A 72 -10.54 -13.88 4.85
CA SER A 72 -10.99 -12.92 5.86
C SER A 72 -12.02 -13.51 6.82
N LYS A 73 -13.00 -14.28 6.28
CA LYS A 73 -14.02 -14.97 7.08
C LYS A 73 -13.39 -15.98 8.04
N GLU A 74 -12.43 -16.79 7.57
CA GLU A 74 -11.73 -17.79 8.39
C GLU A 74 -10.97 -17.16 9.55
N ARG A 75 -10.49 -15.91 9.39
CA ARG A 75 -9.75 -15.16 10.40
C ARG A 75 -10.59 -14.22 11.23
N GLY A 76 -11.88 -14.06 10.90
CA GLY A 76 -12.78 -13.11 11.57
C GLY A 76 -12.32 -11.67 11.36
N ILE A 77 -11.81 -11.35 10.16
CA ILE A 77 -11.36 -10.01 9.75
C ILE A 77 -12.44 -9.40 8.84
N THR A 78 -12.81 -8.15 9.09
CA THR A 78 -13.75 -7.43 8.23
C THR A 78 -12.97 -6.77 7.06
N LEU A 79 -13.41 -7.06 5.81
CA LEU A 79 -12.93 -6.32 4.64
C LEU A 79 -13.88 -5.15 4.37
N GLU A 80 -13.34 -3.94 4.37
CA GLU A 80 -14.05 -2.71 4.01
C GLU A 80 -13.53 -2.20 2.67
N PHE A 81 -14.45 -2.01 1.73
CA PHE A 81 -14.12 -1.49 0.41
C PHE A 81 -14.58 -0.03 0.30
N THR A 82 -13.73 0.82 -0.25
CA THR A 82 -14.06 2.23 -0.51
C THR A 82 -15.30 2.36 -1.39
N SER A 83 -16.19 3.26 -0.99
CA SER A 83 -17.37 3.57 -1.79
C SER A 83 -16.98 4.32 -3.06
N PRO A 84 -17.57 3.97 -4.23
CA PRO A 84 -17.35 4.75 -5.45
C PRO A 84 -17.66 6.24 -5.22
N GLY A 85 -16.72 7.13 -5.60
CA GLY A 85 -16.89 8.58 -5.49
C GLY A 85 -16.64 9.18 -4.10
N LYS A 86 -16.07 8.41 -3.14
CA LYS A 86 -15.67 8.91 -1.82
C LYS A 86 -14.17 8.73 -1.57
N PRO A 87 -13.30 9.52 -2.22
CA PRO A 87 -11.84 9.43 -2.06
C PRO A 87 -11.39 9.66 -0.61
N THR A 88 -12.14 10.43 0.17
CA THR A 88 -11.81 10.70 1.57
C THR A 88 -11.78 9.45 2.47
N GLU A 89 -12.44 8.36 2.07
CA GLU A 89 -12.43 7.11 2.83
C GLU A 89 -11.06 6.40 2.80
N ASN A 90 -10.22 6.67 1.77
CA ASN A 90 -8.86 6.13 1.60
C ASN A 90 -7.75 7.19 1.70
N GLY A 91 -8.07 8.40 2.14
CA GLY A 91 -7.15 9.54 2.10
C GLY A 91 -5.79 9.30 2.74
N GLN A 92 -5.67 8.34 3.66
CA GLN A 92 -4.39 8.03 4.32
C GLN A 92 -3.45 7.26 3.41
N ILE A 93 -3.94 6.17 2.82
CA ILE A 93 -3.11 5.36 1.89
C ILE A 93 -2.85 6.13 0.59
N GLU A 94 -3.80 6.97 0.13
CA GLU A 94 -3.60 7.86 -1.01
C GLU A 94 -2.48 8.89 -0.72
N SER A 95 -2.50 9.51 0.46
CA SER A 95 -1.45 10.42 0.91
C SER A 95 -0.10 9.73 1.01
N PHE A 96 -0.06 8.51 1.56
CA PHE A 96 1.14 7.68 1.62
C PHE A 96 1.69 7.38 0.21
N ASN A 97 0.84 6.91 -0.69
CA ASN A 97 1.21 6.60 -2.07
C ASN A 97 1.68 7.84 -2.85
N GLY A 98 1.04 9.01 -2.59
CA GLY A 98 1.48 10.30 -3.13
C GLY A 98 2.89 10.67 -2.66
N THR A 99 3.18 10.44 -1.38
CA THR A 99 4.50 10.67 -0.80
C THR A 99 5.55 9.74 -1.43
N MET A 100 5.27 8.44 -1.50
CA MET A 100 6.17 7.46 -2.15
C MET A 100 6.43 7.83 -3.61
N ARG A 101 5.39 8.19 -4.35
CA ARG A 101 5.52 8.60 -5.76
C ARG A 101 6.43 9.80 -5.91
N ASN A 102 6.27 10.82 -5.08
CA ASN A 102 7.05 12.05 -5.17
C ASN A 102 8.51 11.90 -4.72
N GLU A 103 8.76 11.03 -3.73
CA GLU A 103 10.08 10.92 -3.10
C GLU A 103 11.00 9.88 -3.74
N ILE A 104 10.43 8.79 -4.29
CA ILE A 104 11.27 7.70 -4.79
C ILE A 104 10.91 7.19 -6.19
N LEU A 105 9.67 7.38 -6.67
CA LEU A 105 9.29 6.85 -7.98
C LEU A 105 9.37 7.91 -9.08
N ARG A 106 9.12 9.17 -8.76
CA ARG A 106 9.06 10.24 -9.76
C ARG A 106 10.42 10.51 -10.39
N GLY A 107 10.53 10.20 -11.68
CA GLY A 107 11.77 10.42 -12.44
C GLY A 107 12.85 9.36 -12.22
N VAL A 108 12.52 8.27 -11.53
CA VAL A 108 13.39 7.11 -11.33
C VAL A 108 12.82 5.93 -12.11
N GLU A 109 13.62 5.30 -12.95
CA GLU A 109 13.31 4.04 -13.61
C GLU A 109 14.28 2.98 -13.05
N PHE A 110 13.76 1.95 -12.40
CA PHE A 110 14.57 0.84 -11.89
C PHE A 110 14.91 -0.14 -13.01
N GLU A 111 16.09 -0.72 -12.99
CA GLU A 111 16.53 -1.72 -13.96
C GLU A 111 15.74 -3.05 -13.80
N SER A 112 15.38 -3.39 -12.55
CA SER A 112 14.74 -4.66 -12.22
C SER A 112 13.75 -4.56 -11.05
N VAL A 113 12.84 -5.54 -10.96
CA VAL A 113 11.96 -5.72 -9.78
C VAL A 113 12.77 -5.91 -8.49
N ARG A 114 13.95 -6.54 -8.57
CA ARG A 114 14.81 -6.72 -7.40
C ARG A 114 15.33 -5.38 -6.88
N GLU A 115 15.87 -4.56 -7.78
CA GLU A 115 16.34 -3.23 -7.41
C GLU A 115 15.21 -2.37 -6.86
N ALA A 116 14.05 -2.33 -7.54
CA ALA A 116 12.87 -1.62 -7.04
C ALA A 116 12.50 -2.07 -5.62
N ARG A 117 12.57 -3.37 -5.32
CA ARG A 117 12.30 -3.91 -3.97
C ARG A 117 13.32 -3.43 -2.95
N GLU A 118 14.61 -3.47 -3.28
CA GLU A 118 15.68 -3.06 -2.39
C GLU A 118 15.59 -1.55 -2.06
N GLU A 119 15.35 -0.71 -3.06
CA GLU A 119 15.27 0.74 -2.87
C GLU A 119 13.98 1.16 -2.15
N LEU A 120 12.84 0.54 -2.48
CA LEU A 120 11.58 0.81 -1.79
C LEU A 120 11.60 0.35 -0.34
N GLU A 121 12.30 -0.74 -0.02
CA GLU A 121 12.48 -1.17 1.38
C GLU A 121 13.33 -0.17 2.18
N LYS A 122 14.45 0.33 1.62
CA LYS A 122 15.25 1.40 2.24
C LYS A 122 14.42 2.66 2.48
N TRP A 123 13.61 3.05 1.48
CA TRP A 123 12.72 4.19 1.61
C TRP A 123 11.65 3.95 2.69
N ARG A 124 11.05 2.75 2.77
CA ARG A 124 10.08 2.37 3.80
C ARG A 124 10.67 2.50 5.21
N GLU A 125 11.89 2.01 5.40
CA GLU A 125 12.59 2.14 6.69
C GLU A 125 12.79 3.60 7.07
N LYS A 126 13.25 4.43 6.14
CA LYS A 126 13.42 5.86 6.35
C LYS A 126 12.09 6.57 6.62
N TYR A 127 11.04 6.23 5.85
CA TYR A 127 9.69 6.75 6.05
C TYR A 127 9.19 6.46 7.46
N ASN A 128 9.35 5.23 7.93
CA ASN A 128 8.86 4.82 9.24
C ASN A 128 9.65 5.42 10.41
N ASN A 129 10.98 5.57 10.28
CA ASN A 129 11.84 5.88 11.42
C ASN A 129 12.31 7.34 11.47
N GLU A 130 12.29 8.04 10.36
CA GLU A 130 12.89 9.39 10.29
C GLU A 130 11.90 10.47 9.82
N ARG A 131 10.86 10.09 9.05
CA ARG A 131 9.98 11.08 8.42
C ARG A 131 9.05 11.70 9.44
N PRO A 132 9.05 13.06 9.60
CA PRO A 132 8.07 13.75 10.44
C PRO A 132 6.67 13.69 9.83
N HIS A 133 5.67 13.37 10.64
CA HIS A 133 4.26 13.36 10.25
C HIS A 133 3.46 14.42 11.01
N SER A 134 2.83 15.35 10.29
CA SER A 134 2.00 16.40 10.90
C SER A 134 0.86 15.83 11.76
N ALA A 135 0.22 14.75 11.27
CA ALA A 135 -0.83 14.06 12.03
C ALA A 135 -0.33 13.35 13.31
N LEU A 136 0.98 13.20 13.47
CA LEU A 136 1.63 12.58 14.64
C LEU A 136 2.45 13.58 15.46
N ASN A 137 2.09 14.86 15.42
CA ASN A 137 2.84 15.94 16.05
C ASN A 137 4.31 16.05 15.58
N TYR A 138 4.53 15.79 14.29
CA TYR A 138 5.85 15.75 13.65
C TYR A 138 6.78 14.64 14.15
N GLU A 139 6.24 13.65 14.84
CA GLU A 139 6.95 12.43 15.19
C GLU A 139 6.98 11.46 14.00
N PRO A 140 7.99 10.59 13.89
CA PRO A 140 8.00 9.53 12.87
C PRO A 140 6.97 8.43 13.19
N PRO A 141 6.45 7.71 12.18
CA PRO A 141 5.46 6.64 12.39
C PRO A 141 5.84 5.60 13.44
N SER A 142 7.11 5.19 13.49
CA SER A 142 7.61 4.20 14.45
C SER A 142 7.47 4.62 15.92
N SER A 143 7.41 5.93 16.21
CA SER A 143 7.17 6.44 17.58
C SER A 143 5.80 6.08 18.12
N ARG A 144 4.85 5.77 17.22
CA ARG A 144 3.47 5.39 17.56
C ARG A 144 3.20 3.90 17.35
N ARG A 145 4.25 3.11 17.09
CA ARG A 145 4.13 1.64 16.97
C ARG A 145 3.56 1.07 18.25
N ARG A 146 2.52 0.24 18.11
CA ARG A 146 1.96 -0.46 19.25
C ARG A 146 2.88 -1.61 19.68
N PRO A 147 2.93 -1.95 20.97
CA PRO A 147 3.61 -3.15 21.43
C PRO A 147 3.06 -4.40 20.72
N HIS A 148 3.92 -5.37 20.44
CA HIS A 148 3.51 -6.67 19.91
C HIS A 148 2.39 -7.28 20.76
N GLY A 149 1.31 -7.75 20.09
CA GLY A 149 0.15 -8.37 20.75
C GLY A 149 -0.98 -7.42 21.13
N GLY A 150 -0.86 -6.11 20.85
CA GLY A 150 -2.00 -5.20 20.96
C GLY A 150 -2.98 -5.41 19.78
N ASP A 151 -4.29 -5.27 20.05
CA ASP A 151 -5.32 -5.27 19.01
C ASP A 151 -5.02 -4.15 17.98
N THR A 152 -4.45 -4.49 16.85
CA THR A 152 -4.31 -3.58 15.73
C THR A 152 -5.69 -3.37 15.12
N ASN A 153 -6.20 -2.12 15.14
CA ASN A 153 -7.59 -1.92 14.76
C ASN A 153 -7.82 -1.99 13.27
N GLN A 154 -6.85 -1.56 12.43
CA GLN A 154 -7.09 -1.45 11.01
C GLN A 154 -5.82 -1.39 10.16
N PHE A 155 -5.77 -2.18 9.09
CA PHE A 155 -4.81 -2.05 8.00
C PHE A 155 -5.47 -1.43 6.77
N ASN A 156 -4.74 -0.58 6.07
CA ASN A 156 -5.15 0.00 4.80
C ASN A 156 -4.27 -0.53 3.67
N LEU A 157 -4.92 -1.01 2.61
CA LEU A 157 -4.28 -1.52 1.40
C LEU A 157 -4.77 -0.77 0.18
N GLU A 158 -3.88 -0.55 -0.77
CA GLU A 158 -4.25 -0.05 -2.09
C GLU A 158 -3.40 -0.70 -3.18
N SER A 159 -4.07 -1.13 -4.26
CA SER A 159 -3.44 -1.46 -5.53
C SER A 159 -4.09 -0.61 -6.62
N ILE A 160 -3.34 0.24 -7.29
CA ILE A 160 -3.89 1.09 -8.34
C ILE A 160 -4.05 0.30 -9.63
N ASN A 161 -5.24 0.36 -10.22
CA ASN A 161 -5.50 -0.12 -11.57
C ASN A 161 -4.86 0.80 -12.61
N PRO A 162 -4.39 0.27 -13.76
CA PRO A 162 -3.73 1.05 -14.81
C PRO A 162 -4.62 2.04 -15.58
N ILE A 163 -5.90 2.19 -15.22
CA ILE A 163 -6.89 2.92 -16.02
C ILE A 163 -6.87 4.44 -15.78
N ASP A 164 -6.25 4.95 -14.71
CA ASP A 164 -6.34 6.38 -14.36
C ASP A 164 -5.25 7.27 -14.99
N ASN A 165 -4.47 6.79 -15.95
CA ASN A 165 -3.48 7.62 -16.68
C ASN A 165 -4.02 8.29 -17.95
N ASN A 166 -5.33 8.49 -18.07
CA ASN A 166 -5.91 9.14 -19.24
C ASN A 166 -6.23 10.63 -19.01
N ILE A 167 -5.32 11.37 -18.39
CA ILE A 167 -5.35 12.83 -18.38
C ILE A 167 -3.97 13.33 -18.80
N ASN A 168 -3.74 13.42 -20.10
CA ASN A 168 -2.95 14.42 -20.80
C ASN A 168 -2.73 14.01 -22.27
N GLN A 169 -3.82 13.90 -23.02
CA GLN A 169 -3.74 14.23 -24.43
C GLN A 169 -4.06 15.73 -24.54
N VAL A 170 -3.03 16.52 -24.41
CA VAL A 170 -3.08 17.90 -24.89
C VAL A 170 -3.20 17.84 -26.41
N ASN A 171 -4.33 18.27 -26.92
CA ASN A 171 -4.56 18.54 -28.32
C ASN A 171 -3.42 19.37 -28.91
N LEU A 172 -2.60 18.75 -29.72
CA LEU A 172 -1.89 19.45 -30.79
C LEU A 172 -2.78 19.34 -32.02
N LEU A 173 -3.57 20.36 -32.27
CA LEU A 173 -4.16 20.61 -33.56
C LEU A 173 -3.18 21.38 -34.45
N PRO A 174 -3.31 21.23 -35.77
CA PRO A 174 -2.32 21.54 -36.77
C PRO A 174 -2.03 23.03 -36.92
#